data_c7dc646e25942a67fcdf3201dfd2c0a7
#
_entry.id   c7dc646e25942a67fcdf3201dfd2c0a7
#
_cell.length_a   1.000
_cell.length_b   1.000
_cell.length_c   1.000
_cell.angle_alpha   90.00
_cell.angle_beta   90.00
_cell.angle_gamma   90.00
#
_symmetry.space_group_name_H-M   'P 1'
#
loop_
_entity.id
_entity.type
_entity.pdbx_description
1 polymer ?
#
loop_
_entity_poly.entity_id
_entity_poly.type
_entity_poly.pdbx_seq_one_letter_code
_entity_poly.pdbx_strand_id
1 'polypeptide(L)'
;MNTKAFANLKGSGGNIWEVFEVLDDARRAIFRNTVFGYFIDVPRLQGDALLFHKMFLHQIRPDPVLSPDGIKRLYFRVGNTKMVYGPEEFCLITGFNFGEYPKNIWRKGSEKLISSKKRCLLRERLFPDHTNSSVKIGDLKSLILNQTFLALDDLDAVRVCLIYILCEGFLGKEVNDRVPQDWFYLAENLDLWNSFAWGSYLWDFTYVDLEDTWNKIHHYLSLPKRGQTLKYSVSGFTAPIRIWIYEMIPAVRACGFALRKNKDLPRMKRWSGTKKLKWVDVNKIWSKMQEGLPPRQNMLPGDGEMTSFYYMSFQEYVYGEGKAVPSPVRDHFRRQDESSSSMSSSGRSHGRVSQINYDE
;
A
#
# COMPACT_ATOMS: atom_id res chain seq x y z
N MET A 1 -18.64 -1.23 16.60
CA MET A 1 -17.96 -2.17 17.52
C MET A 1 -16.53 -1.67 17.76
N ASN A 2 -16.15 -1.43 19.02
CA ASN A 2 -14.76 -1.10 19.37
C ASN A 2 -14.01 -2.41 19.68
N THR A 3 -13.55 -3.09 18.65
CA THR A 3 -12.73 -4.29 18.83
C THR A 3 -11.33 -3.86 19.25
N LYS A 4 -10.87 -4.25 20.46
CA LYS A 4 -9.47 -4.04 20.82
C LYS A 4 -8.60 -4.83 19.84
N ALA A 5 -7.81 -4.12 19.04
CA ALA A 5 -6.92 -4.72 18.06
C ALA A 5 -5.54 -4.07 18.09
N PHE A 6 -4.54 -4.87 17.78
CA PHE A 6 -3.16 -4.47 17.61
C PHE A 6 -2.68 -4.93 16.23
N ALA A 7 -2.72 -4.02 15.26
CA ALA A 7 -2.18 -4.25 13.93
C ALA A 7 -0.71 -3.83 13.88
N ASN A 8 0.17 -4.72 13.42
CA ASN A 8 1.56 -4.43 13.14
C ASN A 8 1.74 -4.26 11.63
N LEU A 9 1.93 -3.03 11.18
CA LEU A 9 2.12 -2.69 9.77
C LEU A 9 3.62 -2.71 9.45
N LYS A 10 4.10 -3.86 8.96
CA LYS A 10 5.45 -4.01 8.44
C LYS A 10 5.54 -3.34 7.06
N GLY A 11 6.72 -2.80 6.69
CA GLY A 11 6.85 -2.05 5.43
C GLY A 11 6.06 -0.74 5.40
N SER A 12 5.87 -0.13 6.57
CA SER A 12 5.25 1.20 6.68
C SER A 12 6.20 2.35 6.36
N GLY A 13 7.44 2.06 6.00
CA GLY A 13 8.49 3.04 5.70
C GLY A 13 9.05 3.74 6.94
N GLY A 14 8.79 3.23 8.17
CA GLY A 14 9.20 3.91 9.41
C GLY A 14 10.71 4.05 9.58
N ASN A 15 11.48 3.04 9.17
CA ASN A 15 12.93 2.97 9.40
C ASN A 15 13.78 3.47 8.23
N ILE A 16 13.18 3.80 7.08
CA ILE A 16 13.96 4.27 5.92
C ILE A 16 14.63 5.63 6.15
N TRP A 17 14.13 6.43 7.10
CA TRP A 17 14.69 7.74 7.40
C TRP A 17 16.10 7.65 8.00
N GLU A 18 16.40 6.59 8.76
CA GLU A 18 17.75 6.35 9.29
C GLU A 18 18.80 6.25 8.17
N VAL A 19 18.38 5.69 7.02
CA VAL A 19 19.23 5.57 5.82
C VAL A 19 19.52 6.94 5.22
N PHE A 20 18.53 7.83 5.17
CA PHE A 20 18.73 9.16 4.60
C PHE A 20 19.63 10.07 5.47
N GLU A 21 19.69 9.81 6.76
CA GLU A 21 20.53 10.57 7.70
C GLU A 21 22.04 10.26 7.52
N VAL A 22 22.40 9.07 7.03
CA VAL A 22 23.80 8.68 6.83
C VAL A 22 24.34 8.97 5.43
N LEU A 23 23.49 9.36 4.48
CA LEU A 23 23.92 9.77 3.15
C LEU A 23 24.44 11.21 3.18
N ASP A 24 25.67 11.43 2.74
CA ASP A 24 26.22 12.76 2.45
C ASP A 24 25.61 13.37 1.17
N ASP A 25 26.00 14.56 0.81
CA ASP A 25 25.41 15.27 -0.33
C ASP A 25 25.68 14.59 -1.67
N ALA A 26 26.85 14.00 -1.87
CA ALA A 26 27.20 13.29 -3.09
C ALA A 26 26.34 12.03 -3.27
N ARG A 27 26.23 11.20 -2.21
CA ARG A 27 25.42 9.99 -2.18
C ARG A 27 23.93 10.30 -2.27
N ARG A 28 23.48 11.40 -1.64
CA ARG A 28 22.09 11.91 -1.79
C ARG A 28 21.78 12.29 -3.23
N ALA A 29 22.71 12.94 -3.93
CA ALA A 29 22.54 13.28 -5.33
C ALA A 29 22.37 12.03 -6.21
N ILE A 30 23.21 11.00 -5.99
CA ILE A 30 23.08 9.70 -6.68
C ILE A 30 21.75 9.03 -6.33
N PHE A 31 21.40 8.96 -5.04
CA PHE A 31 20.16 8.35 -4.60
C PHE A 31 18.92 9.04 -5.19
N ARG A 32 18.92 10.40 -5.28
CA ARG A 32 17.82 11.16 -5.89
C ARG A 32 17.57 10.83 -7.35
N ASN A 33 18.59 10.36 -8.07
CA ASN A 33 18.48 9.93 -9.47
C ASN A 33 17.95 8.49 -9.61
N THR A 34 17.62 7.81 -8.51
CA THR A 34 16.98 6.50 -8.56
C THR A 34 15.46 6.62 -8.48
N VAL A 35 14.77 5.54 -8.87
CA VAL A 35 13.30 5.45 -8.76
C VAL A 35 12.78 5.62 -7.32
N PHE A 36 13.62 5.37 -6.30
CA PHE A 36 13.30 5.58 -4.88
C PHE A 36 13.74 6.98 -4.39
N GLY A 37 14.39 7.77 -5.23
CA GLY A 37 15.02 9.03 -4.83
C GLY A 37 14.10 10.04 -4.19
N TYR A 38 12.84 10.12 -4.64
CA TYR A 38 11.86 11.06 -4.11
C TYR A 38 11.45 10.77 -2.65
N PHE A 39 11.75 9.56 -2.12
CA PHE A 39 11.44 9.22 -0.71
C PHE A 39 12.21 10.08 0.29
N ILE A 40 13.34 10.68 -0.09
CA ILE A 40 14.03 11.67 0.74
C ILE A 40 13.11 12.84 1.10
N ASP A 41 12.20 13.22 0.19
CA ASP A 41 11.29 14.36 0.35
C ASP A 41 9.92 13.96 0.93
N VAL A 42 9.65 12.66 1.10
CA VAL A 42 8.41 12.18 1.69
C VAL A 42 8.39 12.47 3.19
N PRO A 43 7.37 13.16 3.70
CA PRO A 43 7.27 13.41 5.13
C PRO A 43 7.22 12.12 5.96
N ARG A 44 7.88 12.11 7.11
CA ARG A 44 7.75 10.98 8.06
C ARG A 44 6.29 10.80 8.44
N LEU A 45 5.72 9.64 8.09
CA LEU A 45 4.35 9.32 8.43
C LEU A 45 4.29 8.70 9.82
N GLN A 46 3.49 9.27 10.70
CA GLN A 46 3.18 8.65 11.99
C GLN A 46 2.38 7.35 11.77
N GLY A 47 2.64 6.34 12.60
CA GLY A 47 1.96 5.05 12.46
C GLY A 47 0.48 5.13 12.83
N ASP A 48 -0.42 4.86 11.86
CA ASP A 48 -1.88 4.92 12.02
C ASP A 48 -2.51 3.53 11.99
N ALA A 49 -1.94 2.58 12.75
CA ALA A 49 -2.42 1.20 12.79
C ALA A 49 -3.90 1.09 13.22
N LEU A 50 -4.40 1.99 14.08
CA LEU A 50 -5.81 2.02 14.47
C LEU A 50 -6.72 2.49 13.33
N LEU A 51 -6.30 3.50 12.58
CA LEU A 51 -7.06 3.99 11.43
C LEU A 51 -7.09 2.92 10.32
N PHE A 52 -5.95 2.27 10.06
CA PHE A 52 -5.87 1.12 9.18
C PHE A 52 -6.84 0.01 9.62
N HIS A 53 -6.74 -0.43 10.88
CA HIS A 53 -7.61 -1.47 11.40
C HIS A 53 -9.09 -1.10 11.29
N LYS A 54 -9.44 0.14 11.67
CA LYS A 54 -10.82 0.62 11.56
C LYS A 54 -11.32 0.60 10.11
N MET A 55 -10.47 0.96 9.13
CA MET A 55 -10.81 0.88 7.72
C MET A 55 -11.06 -0.56 7.27
N PHE A 56 -10.19 -1.50 7.69
CA PHE A 56 -10.33 -2.92 7.34
C PHE A 56 -11.54 -3.62 7.98
N LEU A 57 -12.09 -3.09 9.08
CA LEU A 57 -13.41 -3.52 9.59
C LEU A 57 -14.56 -3.19 8.64
N HIS A 58 -14.35 -2.30 7.67
CA HIS A 58 -15.31 -1.92 6.64
C HIS A 58 -15.00 -2.55 5.27
N GLN A 59 -14.00 -3.45 5.21
CA GLN A 59 -13.70 -4.19 3.98
C GLN A 59 -14.87 -5.11 3.63
N ILE A 60 -15.24 -5.13 2.36
CA ILE A 60 -16.23 -6.04 1.81
C ILE A 60 -15.55 -6.93 0.75
N ARG A 61 -15.99 -8.17 0.64
CA ARG A 61 -15.62 -9.00 -0.50
C ARG A 61 -16.67 -8.80 -1.59
N PRO A 62 -16.28 -8.43 -2.80
CA PRO A 62 -17.20 -8.47 -3.92
C PRO A 62 -17.54 -9.93 -4.22
N ASP A 63 -18.70 -10.14 -4.81
CA ASP A 63 -19.01 -11.40 -5.47
C ASP A 63 -17.89 -11.67 -6.52
N PRO A 64 -17.37 -12.91 -6.66
CA PRO A 64 -16.35 -13.25 -7.67
C PRO A 64 -16.71 -12.84 -9.09
N VAL A 65 -18.00 -12.68 -9.39
CA VAL A 65 -18.52 -12.18 -10.68
C VAL A 65 -18.17 -10.69 -10.91
N LEU A 66 -17.76 -9.95 -9.89
CA LEU A 66 -17.64 -8.48 -9.91
C LEU A 66 -16.24 -7.93 -10.25
N SER A 67 -15.26 -8.78 -10.57
CA SER A 67 -13.96 -8.37 -11.11
C SER A 67 -13.68 -9.10 -12.43
N PRO A 68 -14.47 -8.80 -13.48
CA PRO A 68 -14.34 -9.49 -14.76
C PRO A 68 -13.01 -9.20 -15.48
N ASP A 69 -12.29 -8.16 -15.05
CA ASP A 69 -11.00 -7.74 -15.60
C ASP A 69 -9.80 -8.45 -14.96
N GLY A 70 -10.01 -9.30 -13.95
CA GLY A 70 -8.95 -10.02 -13.24
C GLY A 70 -8.01 -9.14 -12.39
N ILE A 71 -8.30 -7.85 -12.27
CA ILE A 71 -7.47 -6.91 -11.52
C ILE A 71 -7.71 -7.07 -10.03
N LYS A 72 -6.63 -7.25 -9.28
CA LYS A 72 -6.66 -7.40 -7.82
C LYS A 72 -6.97 -6.07 -7.14
N ARG A 73 -8.15 -5.94 -6.53
CA ARG A 73 -8.62 -4.74 -5.79
C ARG A 73 -9.19 -5.11 -4.44
N LEU A 74 -9.11 -4.20 -3.50
CA LEU A 74 -9.80 -4.26 -2.21
C LEU A 74 -10.99 -3.30 -2.24
N TYR A 75 -12.12 -3.75 -1.69
CA TYR A 75 -13.36 -3.00 -1.67
C TYR A 75 -13.76 -2.70 -0.23
N PHE A 76 -14.26 -1.50 -0.01
CA PHE A 76 -14.67 -1.03 1.31
C PHE A 76 -16.04 -0.38 1.23
N ARG A 77 -16.80 -0.47 2.33
CA ARG A 77 -18.07 0.25 2.48
C ARG A 77 -18.07 1.02 3.78
N VAL A 78 -18.08 2.34 3.68
CA VAL A 78 -18.12 3.23 4.84
C VAL A 78 -19.40 4.06 4.74
N GLY A 79 -20.38 3.78 5.61
CA GLY A 79 -21.74 4.27 5.45
C GLY A 79 -22.34 3.77 4.14
N ASN A 80 -22.85 4.68 3.33
CA ASN A 80 -23.42 4.38 2.00
C ASN A 80 -22.38 4.47 0.88
N THR A 81 -21.13 4.85 1.18
CA THR A 81 -20.09 5.04 0.18
C THR A 81 -19.29 3.76 -0.02
N LYS A 82 -19.26 3.28 -1.26
CA LYS A 82 -18.36 2.21 -1.71
C LYS A 82 -17.05 2.83 -2.17
N MET A 83 -15.93 2.24 -1.79
CA MET A 83 -14.59 2.74 -2.06
C MET A 83 -13.72 1.59 -2.56
N VAL A 84 -12.76 1.90 -3.41
CA VAL A 84 -11.82 0.92 -3.98
C VAL A 84 -10.39 1.32 -3.65
N TYR A 85 -9.56 0.32 -3.37
CA TYR A 85 -8.11 0.45 -3.30
C TYR A 85 -7.49 -0.64 -4.16
N GLY A 86 -6.82 -0.25 -5.21
CA GLY A 86 -6.25 -1.13 -6.21
C GLY A 86 -4.91 -0.64 -6.75
N PRO A 87 -4.43 -1.25 -7.84
CA PRO A 87 -3.16 -0.88 -8.44
C PRO A 87 -3.15 0.55 -8.98
N GLU A 88 -4.30 1.11 -9.38
CA GLU A 88 -4.40 2.51 -9.83
C GLU A 88 -4.13 3.48 -8.68
N GLU A 89 -4.81 3.30 -7.55
CA GLU A 89 -4.60 4.12 -6.36
C GLU A 89 -3.17 3.96 -5.84
N PHE A 90 -2.65 2.73 -5.86
CA PHE A 90 -1.27 2.45 -5.48
C PHE A 90 -0.28 3.18 -6.40
N CYS A 91 -0.50 3.16 -7.72
CA CYS A 91 0.29 3.88 -8.71
C CYS A 91 0.28 5.40 -8.46
N LEU A 92 -0.89 6.02 -8.35
CA LEU A 92 -1.04 7.46 -8.11
C LEU A 92 -0.37 7.92 -6.81
N ILE A 93 -0.38 7.07 -5.80
CA ILE A 93 0.22 7.39 -4.51
C ILE A 93 1.72 7.24 -4.54
N THR A 94 2.22 6.14 -5.08
CA THR A 94 3.65 5.80 -5.04
C THR A 94 4.45 6.38 -6.19
N GLY A 95 3.84 6.67 -7.33
CA GLY A 95 4.56 7.06 -8.54
C GLY A 95 5.46 5.97 -9.12
N PHE A 96 5.24 4.71 -8.76
CA PHE A 96 6.02 3.59 -9.30
C PHE A 96 5.47 3.12 -10.63
N ASN A 97 6.39 2.77 -11.55
CA ASN A 97 6.06 2.20 -12.85
C ASN A 97 5.38 0.84 -12.72
N PHE A 98 4.36 0.64 -13.52
CA PHE A 98 3.72 -0.65 -13.74
C PHE A 98 4.23 -1.29 -15.04
N GLY A 99 4.20 -2.60 -15.11
CA GLY A 99 4.66 -3.38 -16.25
C GLY A 99 4.90 -4.83 -15.89
N GLU A 100 5.33 -5.60 -16.89
CA GLU A 100 5.76 -6.98 -16.67
C GLU A 100 7.07 -7.02 -15.90
N TYR A 101 7.19 -7.98 -15.01
CA TYR A 101 8.44 -8.27 -14.31
C TYR A 101 8.73 -9.78 -14.35
N PRO A 102 10.01 -10.22 -14.21
CA PRO A 102 10.36 -11.63 -14.31
C PRO A 102 9.59 -12.49 -13.32
N LYS A 103 8.87 -13.52 -13.80
CA LYS A 103 8.06 -14.40 -12.95
C LYS A 103 8.87 -15.24 -11.96
N ASN A 104 10.15 -15.42 -12.24
CA ASN A 104 11.11 -16.14 -11.41
C ASN A 104 11.85 -15.27 -10.37
N ILE A 105 11.59 -13.95 -10.34
CA ILE A 105 12.11 -13.09 -9.27
C ILE A 105 11.48 -13.46 -7.93
N TRP A 106 12.19 -13.18 -6.84
CA TRP A 106 11.70 -13.50 -5.51
C TRP A 106 10.28 -13.03 -5.25
N ARG A 107 9.42 -13.94 -4.78
CA ARG A 107 8.04 -13.69 -4.40
C ARG A 107 7.78 -14.19 -2.98
N LYS A 108 6.80 -13.63 -2.31
CA LYS A 108 6.36 -14.09 -1.00
C LYS A 108 5.89 -15.56 -1.08
N GLY A 109 6.44 -16.41 -0.20
CA GLY A 109 6.14 -17.85 -0.18
C GLY A 109 6.86 -18.69 -1.25
N SER A 110 7.71 -18.09 -2.07
CA SER A 110 8.58 -18.81 -3.01
C SER A 110 9.98 -18.90 -2.43
N GLU A 111 10.45 -20.12 -2.14
CA GLU A 111 11.83 -20.36 -1.72
C GLU A 111 12.80 -20.50 -2.89
N LYS A 112 12.30 -20.60 -4.12
CA LYS A 112 13.10 -20.78 -5.32
C LYS A 112 13.52 -19.42 -5.87
N LEU A 113 14.70 -19.01 -5.47
CA LEU A 113 15.49 -17.96 -6.09
C LEU A 113 15.89 -18.32 -7.54
N ILE A 114 16.12 -17.30 -8.36
CA ILE A 114 16.85 -17.43 -9.62
C ILE A 114 18.08 -18.28 -9.33
N SER A 115 18.31 -19.26 -10.18
CA SER A 115 19.42 -20.22 -10.05
C SER A 115 20.69 -19.52 -9.57
N SER A 116 21.05 -19.77 -8.35
CA SER A 116 22.11 -19.14 -7.55
C SER A 116 23.56 -19.40 -8.05
N LYS A 117 23.71 -19.83 -9.29
CA LYS A 117 25.03 -20.16 -9.87
C LYS A 117 25.76 -18.95 -10.48
N LYS A 118 25.11 -17.81 -10.65
CA LYS A 118 25.81 -16.61 -11.13
C LYS A 118 26.43 -15.86 -9.96
N ARG A 119 27.73 -15.60 -10.08
CA ARG A 119 28.49 -14.77 -9.18
C ARG A 119 27.92 -13.36 -9.15
N CYS A 120 27.68 -12.79 -7.97
CA CYS A 120 27.15 -11.45 -7.78
C CYS A 120 28.25 -10.56 -7.21
N LEU A 121 28.84 -9.73 -8.06
CA LEU A 121 30.00 -8.91 -7.71
C LEU A 121 29.67 -7.87 -6.62
N LEU A 122 28.51 -7.24 -6.68
CA LEU A 122 28.09 -6.28 -5.65
C LEU A 122 28.02 -6.96 -4.27
N ARG A 123 27.39 -8.14 -4.18
CA ARG A 123 27.30 -8.87 -2.92
C ARG A 123 28.69 -9.23 -2.38
N GLU A 124 29.60 -9.68 -3.24
CA GLU A 124 30.95 -10.05 -2.85
C GLU A 124 31.76 -8.84 -2.36
N ARG A 125 31.61 -7.68 -2.98
CA ARG A 125 32.24 -6.43 -2.54
C ARG A 125 31.70 -5.95 -1.19
N LEU A 126 30.39 -5.99 -1.01
CA LEU A 126 29.75 -5.51 0.21
C LEU A 126 29.92 -6.47 1.40
N PHE A 127 29.96 -7.79 1.12
CA PHE A 127 29.95 -8.84 2.14
C PHE A 127 30.98 -9.95 1.80
N PRO A 128 32.27 -9.65 1.79
CA PRO A 128 33.33 -10.61 1.41
C PRO A 128 33.32 -11.84 2.32
N ASP A 129 32.98 -11.69 3.60
CA ASP A 129 32.97 -12.77 4.58
C ASP A 129 31.76 -13.70 4.46
N HIS A 130 30.77 -13.34 3.63
CA HIS A 130 29.50 -14.09 3.43
C HIS A 130 29.53 -14.97 2.16
N THR A 131 30.71 -15.42 1.69
CA THR A 131 30.84 -16.20 0.45
C THR A 131 29.96 -17.46 0.44
N ASN A 132 29.85 -18.16 1.57
CA ASN A 132 29.10 -19.41 1.73
C ASN A 132 27.84 -19.27 2.61
N SER A 133 27.51 -18.08 3.11
CA SER A 133 26.36 -17.80 3.97
C SER A 133 25.43 -16.79 3.33
N SER A 134 24.16 -16.81 3.72
CA SER A 134 23.19 -15.82 3.24
C SER A 134 23.36 -14.48 3.98
N VAL A 135 23.35 -13.37 3.25
CA VAL A 135 23.25 -12.03 3.82
C VAL A 135 21.85 -11.82 4.41
N LYS A 136 21.77 -11.29 5.62
CA LYS A 136 20.49 -10.94 6.30
C LYS A 136 20.23 -9.44 6.21
N ILE A 137 18.98 -9.04 6.47
CA ILE A 137 18.59 -7.62 6.54
C ILE A 137 19.39 -6.90 7.65
N GLY A 138 19.65 -7.59 8.77
CA GLY A 138 20.49 -7.08 9.85
C GLY A 138 21.91 -6.77 9.42
N ASP A 139 22.48 -7.55 8.49
CA ASP A 139 23.81 -7.30 7.96
C ASP A 139 23.83 -6.04 7.10
N LEU A 140 22.79 -5.81 6.27
CA LEU A 140 22.62 -4.53 5.54
C LEU A 140 22.55 -3.35 6.52
N LYS A 141 21.72 -3.46 7.55
CA LYS A 141 21.56 -2.41 8.56
C LYS A 141 22.86 -2.13 9.27
N SER A 142 23.57 -3.19 9.68
CA SER A 142 24.84 -3.06 10.38
C SER A 142 25.91 -2.40 9.49
N LEU A 143 25.97 -2.74 8.21
CA LEU A 143 26.89 -2.10 7.27
C LEU A 143 26.58 -0.60 7.12
N ILE A 144 25.30 -0.24 6.91
CA ILE A 144 24.86 1.15 6.70
C ILE A 144 25.16 2.05 7.93
N LEU A 145 25.01 1.50 9.13
CA LEU A 145 25.21 2.25 10.38
C LEU A 145 26.64 2.17 10.93
N ASN A 146 27.54 1.46 10.27
CA ASN A 146 28.94 1.33 10.69
C ASN A 146 29.81 2.40 10.01
N GLN A 147 30.95 2.72 10.64
CA GLN A 147 31.97 3.60 10.05
C GLN A 147 32.51 3.08 8.71
N THR A 148 32.52 1.77 8.48
CA THR A 148 32.91 1.15 7.21
C THR A 148 32.05 1.62 6.04
N PHE A 149 30.81 2.06 6.29
CA PHE A 149 29.95 2.63 5.26
C PHE A 149 30.55 3.88 4.61
N LEU A 150 31.28 4.69 5.38
CA LEU A 150 31.92 5.91 4.86
C LEU A 150 33.07 5.59 3.88
N ALA A 151 33.67 4.41 4.00
CA ALA A 151 34.76 3.96 3.12
C ALA A 151 34.27 3.27 1.84
N LEU A 152 32.97 3.02 1.70
CA LEU A 152 32.39 2.45 0.48
C LEU A 152 32.46 3.45 -0.68
N ASP A 153 32.60 2.90 -1.89
CA ASP A 153 32.32 3.65 -3.11
C ASP A 153 30.88 4.21 -3.05
N ASP A 154 30.68 5.43 -3.55
CA ASP A 154 29.39 6.13 -3.42
C ASP A 154 28.24 5.37 -4.09
N LEU A 155 28.50 4.72 -5.24
CA LEU A 155 27.48 3.88 -5.90
C LEU A 155 27.16 2.64 -5.06
N ASP A 156 28.14 1.97 -4.46
CA ASP A 156 27.90 0.81 -3.62
C ASP A 156 27.21 1.19 -2.30
N ALA A 157 27.53 2.36 -1.75
CA ALA A 157 26.80 2.92 -0.61
C ALA A 157 25.31 3.18 -0.93
N VAL A 158 25.01 3.75 -2.09
CA VAL A 158 23.64 3.94 -2.53
C VAL A 158 22.94 2.60 -2.81
N ARG A 159 23.60 1.66 -3.46
CA ARG A 159 23.06 0.33 -3.78
C ARG A 159 22.63 -0.45 -2.53
N VAL A 160 23.47 -0.46 -1.49
CA VAL A 160 23.10 -1.14 -0.23
C VAL A 160 21.91 -0.46 0.44
N CYS A 161 21.83 0.87 0.39
CA CYS A 161 20.67 1.63 0.89
C CYS A 161 19.39 1.29 0.13
N LEU A 162 19.45 1.19 -1.20
CA LEU A 162 18.29 0.81 -2.04
C LEU A 162 17.77 -0.59 -1.67
N ILE A 163 18.68 -1.58 -1.50
CA ILE A 163 18.31 -2.95 -1.11
C ILE A 163 17.67 -2.95 0.28
N TYR A 164 18.25 -2.21 1.24
CA TYR A 164 17.70 -2.13 2.60
C TYR A 164 16.33 -1.49 2.62
N ILE A 165 16.13 -0.35 1.92
CA ILE A 165 14.84 0.33 1.81
C ILE A 165 13.79 -0.60 1.18
N LEU A 166 14.16 -1.34 0.13
CA LEU A 166 13.26 -2.32 -0.47
C LEU A 166 12.85 -3.39 0.54
N CYS A 167 13.82 -4.04 1.17
CA CYS A 167 13.59 -5.20 2.02
C CYS A 167 12.84 -4.83 3.31
N GLU A 168 13.32 -3.86 4.04
CA GLU A 168 12.75 -3.46 5.33
C GLU A 168 11.61 -2.46 5.13
N GLY A 169 11.83 -1.40 4.33
CA GLY A 169 10.90 -0.30 4.17
C GLY A 169 9.65 -0.64 3.38
N PHE A 170 9.78 -1.44 2.31
CA PHE A 170 8.66 -1.74 1.41
C PHE A 170 8.14 -3.18 1.52
N LEU A 171 9.02 -4.16 1.68
CA LEU A 171 8.58 -5.56 1.82
C LEU A 171 8.24 -5.93 3.27
N GLY A 172 8.64 -5.13 4.25
CA GLY A 172 8.39 -5.38 5.66
C GLY A 172 9.13 -6.62 6.19
N LYS A 173 10.33 -6.86 5.68
CA LYS A 173 11.21 -7.93 6.14
C LYS A 173 11.80 -7.63 7.51
N GLU A 174 12.08 -8.69 8.28
CA GLU A 174 12.69 -8.58 9.60
C GLU A 174 14.22 -8.72 9.54
N VAL A 175 14.90 -8.26 10.56
CA VAL A 175 16.38 -8.25 10.64
C VAL A 175 17.02 -9.63 10.41
N ASN A 176 16.32 -10.70 10.79
CA ASN A 176 16.80 -12.08 10.61
C ASN A 176 16.46 -12.70 9.25
N ASP A 177 15.62 -12.01 8.45
CA ASP A 177 15.25 -12.50 7.12
C ASP A 177 16.45 -12.40 6.17
N ARG A 178 16.52 -13.35 5.24
CA ARG A 178 17.55 -13.37 4.19
C ARG A 178 17.25 -12.33 3.13
N VAL A 179 18.29 -11.69 2.63
CA VAL A 179 18.22 -10.82 1.44
C VAL A 179 18.28 -11.71 0.20
N PRO A 180 17.25 -11.73 -0.66
CA PRO A 180 17.32 -12.42 -1.94
C PRO A 180 18.46 -11.90 -2.82
N GLN A 181 19.14 -12.80 -3.49
CA GLN A 181 20.27 -12.43 -4.35
C GLN A 181 19.84 -11.58 -5.55
N ASP A 182 18.59 -11.71 -5.98
CA ASP A 182 17.99 -10.94 -7.06
C ASP A 182 18.12 -9.42 -6.85
N TRP A 183 18.03 -8.97 -5.59
CA TRP A 183 18.13 -7.54 -5.28
C TRP A 183 19.53 -7.01 -5.44
N PHE A 184 20.57 -7.81 -5.13
CA PHE A 184 21.95 -7.44 -5.39
C PHE A 184 22.23 -7.37 -6.91
N TYR A 185 21.66 -8.28 -7.71
CA TYR A 185 21.77 -8.23 -9.16
C TYR A 185 21.14 -7.00 -9.76
N LEU A 186 19.91 -6.68 -9.34
CA LEU A 186 19.23 -5.48 -9.82
C LEU A 186 19.96 -4.21 -9.40
N ALA A 187 20.42 -4.14 -8.14
CA ALA A 187 21.09 -2.96 -7.61
C ALA A 187 22.49 -2.75 -8.21
N GLU A 188 23.16 -3.79 -8.71
CA GLU A 188 24.45 -3.67 -9.37
C GLU A 188 24.37 -2.80 -10.64
N ASN A 189 23.22 -2.82 -11.33
CA ASN A 189 22.93 -1.93 -12.45
C ASN A 189 21.74 -1.02 -12.11
N LEU A 190 22.02 0.26 -11.85
CA LEU A 190 20.98 1.23 -11.47
C LEU A 190 19.97 1.51 -12.59
N ASP A 191 20.33 1.31 -13.86
CA ASP A 191 19.36 1.46 -14.97
C ASP A 191 18.34 0.32 -14.93
N LEU A 192 18.79 -0.91 -14.65
CA LEU A 192 17.89 -2.05 -14.43
C LEU A 192 17.03 -1.83 -13.19
N TRP A 193 17.61 -1.32 -12.10
CA TRP A 193 16.86 -0.99 -10.89
C TRP A 193 15.78 0.05 -11.19
N ASN A 194 16.12 1.10 -11.89
CA ASN A 194 15.21 2.20 -12.21
C ASN A 194 14.10 1.79 -13.20
N SER A 195 14.41 0.92 -14.15
CA SER A 195 13.44 0.44 -15.15
C SER A 195 12.57 -0.71 -14.66
N PHE A 196 12.88 -1.32 -13.51
CA PHE A 196 12.10 -2.43 -12.97
C PHE A 196 10.66 -1.98 -12.63
N ALA A 197 9.69 -2.84 -12.91
CA ALA A 197 8.26 -2.56 -12.68
C ALA A 197 7.88 -2.65 -11.18
N TRP A 198 8.44 -1.72 -10.37
CA TRP A 198 8.25 -1.70 -8.92
C TRP A 198 6.79 -1.57 -8.51
N GLY A 199 5.98 -0.85 -9.30
CA GLY A 199 4.54 -0.71 -9.04
C GLY A 199 3.83 -2.05 -9.06
N SER A 200 4.00 -2.83 -10.13
CA SER A 200 3.40 -4.16 -10.25
C SER A 200 3.91 -5.13 -9.18
N TYR A 201 5.25 -5.16 -8.99
CA TYR A 201 5.86 -6.08 -8.04
C TYR A 201 5.43 -5.80 -6.59
N LEU A 202 5.51 -4.55 -6.15
CA LEU A 202 5.16 -4.17 -4.78
C LEU A 202 3.65 -4.25 -4.54
N TRP A 203 2.83 -3.96 -5.55
CA TRP A 203 1.39 -4.17 -5.46
C TRP A 203 1.06 -5.64 -5.25
N ASP A 204 1.56 -6.51 -6.12
CA ASP A 204 1.32 -7.96 -6.02
C ASP A 204 1.77 -8.53 -4.68
N PHE A 205 2.94 -8.09 -4.19
CA PHE A 205 3.45 -8.52 -2.90
C PHE A 205 2.58 -8.06 -1.73
N THR A 206 2.15 -6.81 -1.76
CA THR A 206 1.39 -6.17 -0.67
C THR A 206 -0.06 -6.66 -0.64
N TYR A 207 -0.67 -6.85 -1.82
CA TYR A 207 -2.05 -7.26 -1.97
C TYR A 207 -2.37 -8.56 -1.22
N VAL A 208 -1.47 -9.54 -1.27
CA VAL A 208 -1.66 -10.84 -0.61
C VAL A 208 -1.93 -10.69 0.89
N ASP A 209 -1.17 -9.86 1.58
CA ASP A 209 -1.35 -9.63 3.02
C ASP A 209 -2.53 -8.71 3.32
N LEU A 210 -2.79 -7.73 2.46
CA LEU A 210 -3.95 -6.85 2.60
C LEU A 210 -5.26 -7.64 2.43
N GLU A 211 -5.32 -8.54 1.44
CA GLU A 211 -6.47 -9.39 1.22
C GLU A 211 -6.69 -10.36 2.40
N ASP A 212 -5.61 -11.00 2.89
CA ASP A 212 -5.67 -11.92 4.01
C ASP A 212 -6.03 -11.23 5.35
N THR A 213 -5.88 -9.93 5.45
CA THR A 213 -6.30 -9.15 6.61
C THR A 213 -7.80 -9.30 6.87
N TRP A 214 -8.62 -9.42 5.83
CA TRP A 214 -10.05 -9.71 5.96
C TRP A 214 -10.29 -11.05 6.67
N ASN A 215 -9.60 -12.12 6.27
CA ASN A 215 -9.70 -13.45 6.89
C ASN A 215 -9.30 -13.37 8.37
N LYS A 216 -8.19 -12.72 8.70
CA LYS A 216 -7.69 -12.56 10.07
C LYS A 216 -8.71 -11.85 10.97
N ILE A 217 -9.33 -10.78 10.47
CA ILE A 217 -10.32 -9.98 11.21
C ILE A 217 -11.61 -10.79 11.37
N HIS A 218 -12.15 -11.38 10.32
CA HIS A 218 -13.43 -12.11 10.36
C HIS A 218 -13.32 -13.40 11.15
N HIS A 219 -12.21 -14.14 11.04
CA HIS A 219 -11.96 -15.29 11.91
C HIS A 219 -11.98 -14.88 13.38
N TYR A 220 -11.27 -13.80 13.75
CA TYR A 220 -11.32 -13.30 15.14
C TYR A 220 -12.73 -12.88 15.56
N LEU A 221 -13.50 -12.23 14.67
CA LEU A 221 -14.87 -11.80 14.97
C LEU A 221 -15.84 -12.98 15.18
N SER A 222 -15.57 -14.14 14.59
CA SER A 222 -16.38 -15.37 14.75
C SER A 222 -16.09 -16.15 16.03
N LEU A 223 -14.96 -15.88 16.72
CA LEU A 223 -14.60 -16.58 17.95
C LEU A 223 -15.46 -16.13 19.14
N PRO A 224 -15.83 -17.05 20.07
CA PRO A 224 -16.49 -16.70 21.32
C PRO A 224 -15.56 -15.84 22.18
N LYS A 225 -15.93 -14.57 22.39
CA LYS A 225 -15.06 -13.57 22.99
C LYS A 225 -15.13 -13.55 24.51
N ARG A 226 -14.02 -13.82 25.18
CA ARG A 226 -13.77 -13.37 26.54
C ARG A 226 -12.42 -12.63 26.58
N GLY A 227 -12.46 -11.28 26.40
CA GLY A 227 -11.34 -10.40 26.73
C GLY A 227 -10.08 -10.45 25.85
N GLN A 228 -10.08 -11.22 24.78
CA GLN A 228 -8.91 -11.30 23.88
C GLN A 228 -8.77 -10.06 22.99
N THR A 229 -7.54 -9.63 22.77
CA THR A 229 -7.19 -8.57 21.83
C THR A 229 -6.76 -9.19 20.51
N LEU A 230 -7.35 -8.79 19.39
CA LEU A 230 -6.90 -9.19 18.06
C LEU A 230 -5.47 -8.67 17.81
N LYS A 231 -4.55 -9.57 17.51
CA LYS A 231 -3.17 -9.24 17.10
C LYS A 231 -2.91 -9.82 15.73
N TYR A 232 -2.46 -8.99 14.79
CA TYR A 232 -2.10 -9.44 13.44
C TYR A 232 -1.03 -8.55 12.84
N SER A 233 -0.27 -9.09 11.89
CA SER A 233 0.72 -8.36 11.11
C SER A 233 0.30 -8.31 9.64
N VAL A 234 0.67 -7.21 8.98
CA VAL A 234 0.52 -7.00 7.54
C VAL A 234 1.88 -6.63 7.00
N SER A 235 2.42 -7.43 6.08
CA SER A 235 3.68 -7.17 5.39
C SER A 235 3.42 -6.50 4.02
N GLY A 236 4.49 -6.08 3.37
CA GLY A 236 4.41 -5.34 2.11
C GLY A 236 4.35 -3.83 2.32
N PHE A 237 4.27 -3.09 1.24
CA PHE A 237 4.29 -1.63 1.28
C PHE A 237 2.96 -1.06 1.76
N THR A 238 2.77 -1.01 3.07
CA THR A 238 1.51 -0.58 3.71
C THR A 238 1.35 0.94 3.82
N ALA A 239 2.42 1.72 3.65
CA ALA A 239 2.34 3.19 3.72
C ALA A 239 1.37 3.81 2.71
N PRO A 240 1.28 3.35 1.44
CA PRO A 240 0.36 3.92 0.45
C PRO A 240 -1.12 3.85 0.85
N ILE A 241 -1.58 2.75 1.47
CA ILE A 241 -2.98 2.65 1.88
C ILE A 241 -3.37 3.70 2.93
N ARG A 242 -2.41 4.15 3.72
CA ARG A 242 -2.59 5.23 4.68
C ARG A 242 -2.82 6.57 3.98
N ILE A 243 -2.04 6.84 2.92
CA ILE A 243 -2.23 8.02 2.07
C ILE A 243 -3.58 7.96 1.36
N TRP A 244 -3.96 6.77 0.86
CA TRP A 244 -5.28 6.55 0.29
C TRP A 244 -6.40 6.89 1.28
N ILE A 245 -6.29 6.47 2.55
CA ILE A 245 -7.28 6.84 3.57
C ILE A 245 -7.35 8.36 3.75
N TYR A 246 -6.21 9.07 3.74
CA TYR A 246 -6.18 10.54 3.86
C TYR A 246 -6.83 11.25 2.67
N GLU A 247 -6.66 10.72 1.46
CA GLU A 247 -7.29 11.22 0.24
C GLU A 247 -8.80 10.94 0.21
N MET A 248 -9.19 9.73 0.62
CA MET A 248 -10.56 9.23 0.48
C MET A 248 -11.48 9.64 1.63
N ILE A 249 -10.94 9.93 2.81
CA ILE A 249 -11.72 10.31 4.01
C ILE A 249 -11.39 11.75 4.42
N PRO A 250 -12.10 12.76 3.88
CA PRO A 250 -11.85 14.18 4.20
C PRO A 250 -11.93 14.50 5.69
N ALA A 251 -12.72 13.74 6.45
CA ALA A 251 -12.87 13.90 7.88
C ALA A 251 -11.54 13.72 8.66
N VAL A 252 -10.59 12.90 8.15
CA VAL A 252 -9.26 12.76 8.78
C VAL A 252 -8.53 14.10 8.82
N ARG A 253 -8.53 14.82 7.68
CA ARG A 253 -7.95 16.16 7.58
C ARG A 253 -8.74 17.18 8.39
N ALA A 254 -10.07 17.17 8.30
CA ALA A 254 -10.94 18.09 9.02
C ALA A 254 -10.78 17.97 10.54
N CYS A 255 -10.45 16.77 11.05
CA CYS A 255 -10.12 16.54 12.46
C CYS A 255 -8.67 16.93 12.83
N GLY A 256 -7.85 17.36 11.88
CA GLY A 256 -6.46 17.75 12.10
C GLY A 256 -5.48 16.59 12.26
N PHE A 257 -5.82 15.38 11.81
CA PHE A 257 -4.97 14.19 11.97
C PHE A 257 -4.07 13.91 10.76
N ALA A 258 -4.35 14.54 9.62
CA ALA A 258 -3.48 14.57 8.47
C ALA A 258 -3.37 15.98 7.92
N LEU A 259 -2.17 16.35 7.47
CA LEU A 259 -1.88 17.64 6.84
C LEU A 259 -1.46 17.39 5.39
N ARG A 260 -2.08 18.15 4.48
CA ARG A 260 -1.64 18.22 3.10
C ARG A 260 -0.67 19.40 2.95
N LYS A 261 0.62 19.11 2.71
CA LYS A 261 1.67 20.12 2.66
C LYS A 261 1.72 20.88 1.32
N ASN A 262 1.53 20.15 0.23
CA ASN A 262 1.72 20.68 -1.13
C ASN A 262 0.84 19.94 -2.15
N LYS A 263 1.12 20.16 -3.45
CA LYS A 263 0.51 19.47 -4.57
C LYS A 263 1.50 18.61 -5.36
N ASP A 264 2.69 18.34 -4.79
CA ASP A 264 3.75 17.59 -5.46
C ASP A 264 3.33 16.17 -5.86
N LEU A 265 4.03 15.64 -6.82
CA LEU A 265 3.88 14.27 -7.30
C LEU A 265 5.11 13.45 -6.92
N PRO A 266 4.92 12.18 -6.62
CA PRO A 266 3.67 11.45 -6.41
C PRO A 266 2.96 11.85 -5.10
N ARG A 267 1.71 11.36 -4.87
CA ARG A 267 0.87 11.79 -3.72
C ARG A 267 1.47 11.50 -2.35
N MET A 268 2.38 10.55 -2.23
CA MET A 268 3.11 10.31 -0.98
C MET A 268 3.85 11.56 -0.47
N LYS A 269 4.32 12.43 -1.34
CA LYS A 269 4.99 13.69 -0.98
C LYS A 269 4.05 14.72 -0.34
N ARG A 270 2.75 14.58 -0.56
CA ARG A 270 1.75 15.60 -0.18
C ARG A 270 1.31 15.55 1.26
N TRP A 271 1.44 14.39 1.90
CA TRP A 271 0.77 14.12 3.17
C TRP A 271 1.72 13.88 4.32
N SER A 272 1.36 14.40 5.51
CA SER A 272 1.99 14.01 6.77
C SER A 272 0.90 13.72 7.81
N GLY A 273 1.12 12.70 8.63
CA GLY A 273 0.36 12.47 9.84
C GLY A 273 0.80 13.45 10.92
N THR A 274 -0.11 13.85 11.81
CA THR A 274 0.19 14.82 12.88
C THR A 274 0.56 14.15 14.19
N LYS A 275 -0.02 13.00 14.50
CA LYS A 275 0.20 12.23 15.72
C LYS A 275 -0.20 10.77 15.57
N LYS A 276 0.23 9.92 16.49
CA LYS A 276 -0.30 8.57 16.66
C LYS A 276 -1.73 8.62 17.18
N LEU A 277 -2.68 8.03 16.46
CA LEU A 277 -4.11 8.08 16.81
C LEU A 277 -4.45 7.15 17.97
N LYS A 278 -5.43 7.58 18.78
CA LYS A 278 -6.13 6.78 19.79
C LYS A 278 -7.53 6.45 19.30
N TRP A 279 -8.22 5.49 19.94
CA TRP A 279 -9.60 5.14 19.58
C TRP A 279 -10.58 6.33 19.62
N VAL A 280 -10.39 7.25 20.56
CA VAL A 280 -11.20 8.48 20.63
C VAL A 280 -11.03 9.35 19.38
N ASP A 281 -9.82 9.42 18.84
CA ASP A 281 -9.52 10.17 17.62
C ASP A 281 -10.18 9.50 16.40
N VAL A 282 -10.09 8.18 16.30
CA VAL A 282 -10.74 7.40 15.23
C VAL A 282 -12.26 7.56 15.30
N ASN A 283 -12.86 7.47 16.48
CA ASN A 283 -14.30 7.69 16.63
C ASN A 283 -14.71 9.11 16.23
N LYS A 284 -13.90 10.14 16.55
CA LYS A 284 -14.13 11.52 16.12
C LYS A 284 -14.17 11.65 14.59
N ILE A 285 -13.28 10.96 13.88
CA ILE A 285 -13.28 10.93 12.40
C ILE A 285 -14.61 10.35 11.90
N TRP A 286 -15.05 9.21 12.47
CA TRP A 286 -16.29 8.54 12.05
C TRP A 286 -17.53 9.38 12.34
N SER A 287 -17.60 10.05 13.50
CA SER A 287 -18.68 11.02 13.79
C SER A 287 -18.71 12.16 12.77
N LYS A 288 -17.53 12.71 12.45
CA LYS A 288 -17.42 13.82 11.48
C LYS A 288 -17.89 13.43 10.07
N MET A 289 -17.71 12.17 9.67
CA MET A 289 -18.27 11.68 8.40
C MET A 289 -19.80 11.66 8.42
N GLN A 290 -20.41 11.29 9.54
CA GLN A 290 -21.88 11.29 9.71
C GLN A 290 -22.46 12.69 9.76
N GLU A 291 -21.69 13.68 10.23
CA GLU A 291 -22.07 15.10 10.33
C GLU A 291 -21.97 15.87 8.99
N GLY A 292 -21.74 15.21 7.85
CA GLY A 292 -21.76 15.85 6.54
C GLY A 292 -20.42 15.89 5.80
N LEU A 293 -19.41 15.12 6.26
CA LEU A 293 -18.14 14.91 5.53
C LEU A 293 -17.96 13.45 5.11
N PRO A 294 -18.79 12.94 4.18
CA PRO A 294 -18.74 11.55 3.76
C PRO A 294 -17.40 11.21 3.06
N PRO A 295 -17.03 9.93 3.00
CA PRO A 295 -15.90 9.49 2.19
C PRO A 295 -16.12 9.81 0.71
N ARG A 296 -15.03 9.94 -0.04
CA ARG A 296 -15.05 10.02 -1.50
C ARG A 296 -15.25 8.63 -2.09
N GLN A 297 -15.94 8.53 -3.23
CA GLN A 297 -16.12 7.25 -3.92
C GLN A 297 -14.85 6.81 -4.65
N ASN A 298 -14.19 7.73 -5.36
CA ASN A 298 -13.06 7.45 -6.23
C ASN A 298 -11.91 8.42 -5.98
N MET A 299 -10.69 7.93 -6.18
CA MET A 299 -9.48 8.73 -6.25
C MET A 299 -9.13 8.95 -7.73
N LEU A 300 -9.48 10.11 -8.26
CA LEU A 300 -9.23 10.42 -9.68
C LEU A 300 -7.82 10.97 -9.88
N PRO A 301 -7.15 10.62 -11.01
CA PRO A 301 -5.90 11.26 -11.40
C PRO A 301 -6.15 12.74 -11.74
N GLY A 302 -5.21 13.60 -11.39
CA GLY A 302 -5.17 14.98 -11.83
C GLY A 302 -4.39 15.12 -13.15
N ASP A 303 -4.47 16.29 -13.79
CA ASP A 303 -3.84 16.55 -15.10
C ASP A 303 -2.35 16.21 -15.12
N GLY A 304 -1.58 16.62 -14.11
CA GLY A 304 -0.16 16.30 -14.00
C GLY A 304 0.14 14.83 -13.72
N GLU A 305 -0.81 14.09 -13.15
CA GLU A 305 -0.69 12.64 -12.94
C GLU A 305 -0.97 11.91 -14.25
N MET A 306 -1.98 12.32 -15.01
CA MET A 306 -2.34 11.72 -16.30
C MET A 306 -1.21 11.75 -17.33
N THR A 307 -0.36 12.78 -17.30
CA THR A 307 0.81 12.93 -18.17
C THR A 307 2.11 12.40 -17.58
N SER A 308 2.07 11.86 -16.35
CA SER A 308 3.25 11.30 -15.71
C SER A 308 3.62 9.93 -16.28
N PHE A 309 4.93 9.67 -16.39
CA PHE A 309 5.43 8.39 -16.90
C PHE A 309 4.90 7.19 -16.13
N TYR A 310 4.83 7.27 -14.79
CA TYR A 310 4.34 6.17 -13.96
C TYR A 310 2.87 5.85 -14.20
N TYR A 311 2.02 6.87 -14.43
CA TYR A 311 0.61 6.64 -14.68
C TYR A 311 0.36 6.14 -16.12
N MET A 312 1.11 6.67 -17.10
CA MET A 312 1.07 6.17 -18.47
C MET A 312 1.48 4.68 -18.53
N SER A 313 2.55 4.29 -17.83
CA SER A 313 2.97 2.88 -17.73
C SER A 313 1.90 1.99 -17.10
N PHE A 314 1.18 2.51 -16.08
CA PHE A 314 0.05 1.82 -15.48
C PHE A 314 -1.08 1.61 -16.48
N GLN A 315 -1.46 2.64 -17.23
CA GLN A 315 -2.53 2.56 -18.23
C GLN A 315 -2.21 1.56 -19.32
N GLU A 316 -0.99 1.59 -19.84
CA GLU A 316 -0.50 0.64 -20.84
C GLU A 316 -0.54 -0.81 -20.31
N TYR A 317 -0.01 -1.04 -19.10
CA TYR A 317 0.05 -2.36 -18.49
C TYR A 317 -1.33 -2.96 -18.20
N VAL A 318 -2.26 -2.16 -17.71
CA VAL A 318 -3.57 -2.63 -17.26
C VAL A 318 -4.59 -2.66 -18.41
N TYR A 319 -4.57 -1.67 -19.30
CA TYR A 319 -5.59 -1.51 -20.33
C TYR A 319 -5.09 -1.75 -21.75
N GLY A 320 -3.77 -1.86 -21.96
CA GLY A 320 -3.12 -2.05 -23.27
C GLY A 320 -3.11 -0.78 -24.12
N GLU A 321 -2.25 -0.76 -25.15
CA GLU A 321 -2.17 0.36 -26.09
C GLU A 321 -3.52 0.64 -26.76
N GLY A 322 -3.95 1.91 -26.79
CA GLY A 322 -5.07 2.39 -27.58
C GLY A 322 -6.46 2.05 -27.08
N LYS A 323 -6.61 1.41 -25.92
CA LYS A 323 -7.92 1.26 -25.28
C LYS A 323 -8.25 2.55 -24.52
N ALA A 324 -9.30 3.25 -24.97
CA ALA A 324 -9.91 4.31 -24.19
C ALA A 324 -10.15 3.77 -22.77
N VAL A 325 -9.58 4.44 -21.76
CA VAL A 325 -9.71 4.02 -20.36
C VAL A 325 -11.19 3.95 -19.99
N PRO A 326 -11.82 2.77 -19.99
CA PRO A 326 -13.12 2.68 -19.34
C PRO A 326 -12.85 3.05 -17.88
N SER A 327 -13.72 3.80 -17.27
CA SER A 327 -13.72 3.89 -15.81
C SER A 327 -14.52 2.69 -15.26
N PRO A 328 -13.94 1.46 -15.24
CA PRO A 328 -14.70 0.22 -15.03
C PRO A 328 -15.31 0.22 -13.63
N VAL A 329 -14.68 0.90 -12.70
CA VAL A 329 -15.16 1.02 -11.31
C VAL A 329 -16.36 1.96 -11.21
N ARG A 330 -16.36 3.08 -11.95
CA ARG A 330 -17.51 4.00 -11.99
C ARG A 330 -18.77 3.34 -12.55
N ASP A 331 -18.64 2.66 -13.69
CA ASP A 331 -19.79 2.07 -14.38
C ASP A 331 -20.33 0.85 -13.63
N HIS A 332 -19.47 0.11 -12.95
CA HIS A 332 -19.87 -1.05 -12.19
C HIS A 332 -20.71 -0.67 -10.96
N PHE A 333 -20.23 0.27 -10.14
CA PHE A 333 -20.98 0.73 -8.97
C PHE A 333 -22.24 1.53 -9.35
N ARG A 334 -22.23 2.27 -10.47
CA ARG A 334 -23.39 2.97 -11.00
C ARG A 334 -24.51 2.00 -11.38
N ARG A 335 -24.20 0.92 -12.10
CA ARG A 335 -25.17 -0.11 -12.47
C ARG A 335 -25.80 -0.82 -11.27
N GLN A 336 -25.05 -1.02 -10.19
CA GLN A 336 -25.59 -1.59 -8.95
C GLN A 336 -26.53 -0.65 -8.20
N ASP A 337 -26.24 0.65 -8.22
CA ASP A 337 -27.13 1.64 -7.59
C ASP A 337 -28.42 1.83 -8.41
N GLU A 338 -28.32 1.77 -9.74
CA GLU A 338 -29.49 1.79 -10.63
C GLU A 338 -30.34 0.51 -10.49
N SER A 339 -29.74 -0.67 -10.32
CA SER A 339 -30.46 -1.93 -10.09
C SER A 339 -31.10 -1.99 -8.70
N SER A 340 -30.48 -1.42 -7.67
CA SER A 340 -31.08 -1.34 -6.34
C SER A 340 -32.19 -0.29 -6.23
N SER A 341 -32.14 0.78 -7.01
CA SER A 341 -33.22 1.77 -7.09
C SER A 341 -34.42 1.30 -7.89
N SER A 342 -34.22 0.46 -8.92
CA SER A 342 -35.32 -0.11 -9.71
C SER A 342 -36.11 -1.20 -8.96
N MET A 343 -35.46 -1.95 -8.03
CA MET A 343 -36.15 -2.89 -7.15
C MET A 343 -37.00 -2.23 -6.06
N SER A 344 -36.68 -0.98 -5.66
CA SER A 344 -37.45 -0.26 -4.66
C SER A 344 -38.68 0.48 -5.22
N SER A 345 -38.80 0.65 -6.56
CA SER A 345 -39.90 1.34 -7.21
C SER A 345 -41.05 0.45 -7.72
N SER A 346 -40.83 -0.89 -7.77
CA SER A 346 -41.84 -1.84 -8.23
C SER A 346 -42.78 -2.40 -7.15
N GLY A 347 -42.70 -1.91 -5.91
CA GLY A 347 -43.43 -2.40 -4.73
C GLY A 347 -44.65 -1.54 -4.28
N ARG A 348 -45.20 -0.66 -5.13
CA ARG A 348 -46.44 0.03 -4.79
C ARG A 348 -47.55 -0.24 -5.83
N SER A 349 -48.21 -1.37 -5.67
CA SER A 349 -49.54 -1.55 -6.25
C SER A 349 -50.57 -1.79 -5.15
N HIS A 350 -51.58 -0.99 -5.23
CA HIS A 350 -52.80 -0.91 -4.41
C HIS A 350 -53.32 -2.24 -3.86
N GLY A 351 -53.43 -2.34 -2.53
CA GLY A 351 -54.23 -3.31 -1.82
C GLY A 351 -55.26 -2.58 -0.96
N ARG A 352 -56.53 -2.76 -1.29
CA ARG A 352 -57.73 -2.20 -0.61
C ARG A 352 -57.73 -2.58 0.87
N VAL A 353 -58.12 -1.61 1.67
CA VAL A 353 -58.53 -1.73 3.06
C VAL A 353 -59.79 -2.62 3.14
N SER A 354 -59.74 -3.66 3.96
CA SER A 354 -60.91 -4.26 4.60
C SER A 354 -60.64 -4.24 6.11
N GLN A 355 -61.50 -3.45 6.78
CA GLN A 355 -61.63 -3.43 8.23
C GLN A 355 -62.13 -4.79 8.71
N ILE A 356 -61.47 -5.32 9.73
CA ILE A 356 -62.03 -6.35 10.59
C ILE A 356 -61.83 -5.86 12.02
N ASN A 357 -62.98 -5.61 12.69
CA ASN A 357 -63.10 -5.40 14.12
C ASN A 357 -62.75 -6.70 14.86
N TYR A 358 -62.06 -6.58 15.98
CA TYR A 358 -62.11 -7.55 17.10
C TYR A 358 -62.42 -6.78 18.37
N ASP A 359 -63.65 -7.00 18.86
CA ASP A 359 -63.99 -6.90 20.26
C ASP A 359 -63.53 -8.20 20.96
N GLU A 360 -62.90 -8.06 22.07
CA GLU A 360 -62.71 -8.70 23.34
C GLU A 360 -61.27 -8.72 23.83
#